data_6ae20dda6ec8dafcf075c18880139cde
#
_entry.id   6ae20dda6ec8dafcf075c18880139cde
#
_cell.length_a   1.000
_cell.length_b   1.000
_cell.length_c   1.000
_cell.angle_alpha   90.00
_cell.angle_beta   90.00
_cell.angle_gamma   90.00
#
_symmetry.space_group_name_H-M   'P 1'
#
loop_
_entity.id
_entity.type
_entity.pdbx_description
1 polymer ?
#
loop_
_entity_poly.entity_id
_entity_poly.type
_entity_poly.pdbx_seq_one_letter_code
_entity_poly.pdbx_strand_id
1 'polypeptide(L)'
;MDTKLVFGNESSAINHAVYEVHKRLGVGLQENLYQEALAIELDYQGIPFDREKRYNVYYRGQRLEHYYFADFVCYDKIILEVKSVSQLTDQHKAQVRNYIGIAEKRLGLLYNFNDKFMTPVRILNSNLRNCYGN
;
A
#
# COMPACT_ATOMS: atom_id res chain seq x y z
N MET A 1 25.74 -11.27 3.57
CA MET A 1 24.78 -10.52 4.03
C MET A 1 23.76 -10.21 3.00
N ASP A 2 22.63 -10.44 3.29
CA ASP A 2 21.59 -10.22 2.33
C ASP A 2 20.69 -9.11 2.79
N THR A 3 20.65 -8.07 2.00
CA THR A 3 19.80 -6.93 2.30
C THR A 3 18.62 -6.87 1.35
N LYS A 4 18.33 -8.02 0.73
CA LYS A 4 17.24 -8.06 -0.24
C LYS A 4 15.93 -7.70 0.40
N LEU A 5 15.23 -6.77 -0.19
CA LEU A 5 13.92 -6.35 0.28
C LEU A 5 12.85 -7.32 -0.18
N VAL A 6 11.82 -7.51 0.66
CA VAL A 6 10.65 -8.26 0.26
C VAL A 6 10.02 -7.58 -0.95
N PHE A 7 9.88 -8.30 -2.04
CA PHE A 7 9.33 -7.80 -3.31
C PHE A 7 10.05 -6.53 -3.77
N GLY A 8 11.39 -6.57 -3.75
CA GLY A 8 12.19 -5.40 -4.07
C GLY A 8 11.94 -4.86 -5.47
N ASN A 9 11.87 -5.74 -6.47
CA ASN A 9 11.65 -5.31 -7.85
C ASN A 9 10.26 -4.71 -8.02
N GLU A 10 9.24 -5.37 -7.45
CA GLU A 10 7.87 -4.90 -7.55
C GLU A 10 7.69 -3.57 -6.83
N SER A 11 8.24 -3.45 -5.62
CA SER A 11 8.11 -2.19 -4.88
C SER A 11 8.87 -1.06 -5.56
N SER A 12 9.99 -1.36 -6.21
CA SER A 12 10.73 -0.36 -6.96
C SER A 12 9.90 0.17 -8.13
N ALA A 13 9.22 -0.72 -8.85
CA ALA A 13 8.35 -0.31 -9.94
C ALA A 13 7.19 0.56 -9.44
N ILE A 14 6.60 0.18 -8.30
CA ILE A 14 5.54 0.97 -7.68
C ILE A 14 6.07 2.35 -7.28
N ASN A 15 7.24 2.40 -6.65
CA ASN A 15 7.86 3.67 -6.25
C ASN A 15 8.02 4.60 -7.44
N HIS A 16 8.44 4.05 -8.58
CA HIS A 16 8.64 4.83 -9.79
C HIS A 16 7.32 5.46 -10.27
N ALA A 17 6.23 4.68 -10.23
CA ALA A 17 4.92 5.19 -10.62
C ALA A 17 4.45 6.28 -9.66
N VAL A 18 4.60 6.05 -8.36
CA VAL A 18 4.22 7.03 -7.34
C VAL A 18 5.02 8.31 -7.50
N TYR A 19 6.32 8.17 -7.73
CA TYR A 19 7.20 9.30 -7.93
C TYR A 19 6.76 10.14 -9.14
N GLU A 20 6.38 9.48 -10.20
CA GLU A 20 5.95 10.16 -11.42
C GLU A 20 4.69 10.98 -11.18
N VAL A 21 3.71 10.42 -10.45
CA VAL A 21 2.50 11.15 -10.11
C VAL A 21 2.83 12.36 -9.24
N HIS A 22 3.65 12.17 -8.22
CA HIS A 22 4.03 13.24 -7.31
C HIS A 22 4.76 14.35 -8.04
N LYS A 23 5.66 14.00 -8.94
CA LYS A 23 6.43 14.95 -9.73
C LYS A 23 5.52 15.81 -10.61
N ARG A 24 4.50 15.20 -11.21
CA ARG A 24 3.62 15.90 -12.13
C ARG A 24 2.57 16.73 -11.43
N LEU A 25 2.05 16.28 -10.30
CA LEU A 25 0.95 16.94 -9.63
C LEU A 25 1.36 17.83 -8.46
N GLY A 26 2.50 17.53 -7.84
CA GLY A 26 2.95 18.29 -6.67
C GLY A 26 2.18 17.93 -5.42
N VAL A 27 2.37 18.74 -4.37
CA VAL A 27 1.77 18.50 -3.06
C VAL A 27 0.47 19.30 -2.92
N GLY A 28 -0.31 18.98 -1.88
CA GLY A 28 -1.44 19.81 -1.46
C GLY A 28 -2.77 19.47 -2.08
N LEU A 29 -2.84 18.40 -2.87
CA LEU A 29 -4.10 17.98 -3.47
C LEU A 29 -4.81 16.98 -2.57
N GLN A 30 -6.07 16.69 -2.90
CA GLN A 30 -6.86 15.75 -2.12
C GLN A 30 -6.42 14.31 -2.41
N GLU A 31 -6.60 13.48 -1.41
CA GLU A 31 -6.17 12.08 -1.47
C GLU A 31 -6.77 11.33 -2.65
N ASN A 32 -8.09 11.50 -2.87
CA ASN A 32 -8.75 10.78 -3.96
C ASN A 32 -8.25 11.20 -5.34
N LEU A 33 -7.77 12.42 -5.47
CA LEU A 33 -7.21 12.89 -6.74
C LEU A 33 -5.91 12.16 -7.04
N TYR A 34 -5.05 12.01 -6.02
CA TYR A 34 -3.82 11.26 -6.18
C TYR A 34 -4.09 9.80 -6.49
N GLN A 35 -5.12 9.22 -5.86
CA GLN A 35 -5.49 7.83 -6.13
C GLN A 35 -5.89 7.65 -7.59
N GLU A 36 -6.67 8.58 -8.11
CA GLU A 36 -7.14 8.51 -9.49
C GLU A 36 -5.97 8.61 -10.45
N ALA A 37 -5.07 9.56 -10.21
CA ALA A 37 -3.89 9.73 -11.04
C ALA A 37 -2.97 8.51 -10.97
N LEU A 38 -2.82 7.95 -9.77
CA LEU A 38 -1.96 6.78 -9.59
C LEU A 38 -2.49 5.57 -10.32
N ALA A 39 -3.82 5.40 -10.36
CA ALA A 39 -4.42 4.30 -11.13
C ALA A 39 -4.04 4.42 -12.61
N ILE A 40 -4.08 5.63 -13.14
CA ILE A 40 -3.69 5.88 -14.53
C ILE A 40 -2.21 5.58 -14.74
N GLU A 41 -1.37 6.02 -13.81
CA GLU A 41 0.07 5.83 -13.95
C GLU A 41 0.48 4.38 -13.83
N LEU A 42 -0.11 3.66 -12.88
CA LEU A 42 0.17 2.22 -12.72
C LEU A 42 -0.18 1.47 -14.00
N ASP A 43 -1.33 1.78 -14.56
CA ASP A 43 -1.74 1.15 -15.81
C ASP A 43 -0.80 1.51 -16.97
N TYR A 44 -0.44 2.78 -17.06
CA TYR A 44 0.49 3.25 -18.08
C TYR A 44 1.82 2.53 -18.02
N GLN A 45 2.31 2.25 -16.81
CA GLN A 45 3.60 1.57 -16.64
C GLN A 45 3.48 0.05 -16.65
N GLY A 46 2.29 -0.48 -16.87
CA GLY A 46 2.09 -1.93 -16.97
C GLY A 46 2.15 -2.67 -15.65
N ILE A 47 1.87 -1.99 -14.54
CA ILE A 47 1.83 -2.62 -13.23
C ILE A 47 0.43 -3.15 -12.97
N PRO A 48 0.27 -4.46 -12.79
CA PRO A 48 -1.07 -5.01 -12.53
C PRO A 48 -1.56 -4.63 -11.14
N PHE A 49 -2.80 -4.22 -11.04
CA PHE A 49 -3.36 -3.80 -9.75
C PHE A 49 -4.88 -3.96 -9.73
N ASP A 50 -5.41 -4.08 -8.52
CA ASP A 50 -6.82 -3.90 -8.22
C ASP A 50 -6.95 -2.64 -7.41
N ARG A 51 -7.97 -1.84 -7.70
CA ARG A 51 -8.21 -0.60 -6.97
C ARG A 51 -9.42 -0.77 -6.07
N GLU A 52 -9.32 -0.23 -4.85
CA GLU A 52 -10.41 -0.29 -3.86
C GLU A 52 -10.89 -1.71 -3.65
N LYS A 53 -9.93 -2.59 -3.41
CA LYS A 53 -10.25 -3.99 -3.22
C LYS A 53 -10.79 -4.23 -1.82
N ARG A 54 -11.95 -4.89 -1.75
CA ARG A 54 -12.61 -5.16 -0.49
C ARG A 54 -12.03 -6.40 0.16
N TYR A 55 -11.78 -6.30 1.47
CA TYR A 55 -11.37 -7.43 2.29
C TYR A 55 -12.34 -7.58 3.44
N ASN A 56 -12.90 -8.77 3.59
CA ASN A 56 -13.77 -9.09 4.71
C ASN A 56 -12.90 -9.51 5.91
N VAL A 57 -13.45 -9.29 7.10
CA VAL A 57 -12.78 -9.65 8.35
C VAL A 57 -13.53 -10.81 8.98
N TYR A 58 -12.79 -11.81 9.47
CA TYR A 58 -13.37 -12.99 10.07
C TYR A 58 -12.90 -13.13 11.51
N TYR A 59 -13.82 -13.59 12.37
CA TYR A 59 -13.49 -13.89 13.75
C TYR A 59 -14.06 -15.27 14.07
N ARG A 60 -13.20 -16.18 14.48
CA ARG A 60 -13.56 -17.58 14.77
C ARG A 60 -14.34 -18.19 13.60
N GLY A 61 -13.88 -17.95 12.40
CA GLY A 61 -14.49 -18.50 11.19
C GLY A 61 -15.76 -17.82 10.73
N GLN A 62 -16.21 -16.79 11.43
CA GLN A 62 -17.44 -16.10 11.05
C GLN A 62 -17.11 -14.73 10.49
N ARG A 63 -17.76 -14.39 9.38
CA ARG A 63 -17.54 -13.11 8.73
C ARG A 63 -18.20 -12.00 9.57
N LEU A 64 -17.42 -10.98 9.88
CA LEU A 64 -17.94 -9.80 10.56
C LEU A 64 -18.67 -8.91 9.57
N GLU A 65 -19.51 -8.03 10.09
CA GLU A 65 -20.19 -7.04 9.25
C GLU A 65 -19.21 -6.00 8.72
N HIS A 66 -18.17 -5.72 9.48
CA HIS A 66 -17.18 -4.73 9.10
C HIS A 66 -16.20 -5.30 8.09
N TYR A 67 -15.78 -4.44 7.18
CA TYR A 67 -14.80 -4.79 6.16
C TYR A 67 -14.00 -3.53 5.85
N TYR A 68 -12.95 -3.68 5.04
CA TYR A 68 -12.21 -2.50 4.61
C TYR A 68 -11.86 -2.62 3.14
N PHE A 69 -11.50 -1.47 2.55
CA PHE A 69 -11.01 -1.41 1.18
C PHE A 69 -9.56 -0.99 1.19
N ALA A 70 -8.71 -1.80 0.54
CA ALA A 70 -7.34 -1.39 0.26
C ALA A 70 -7.38 -0.43 -0.92
N ASP A 71 -6.62 0.67 -0.83
CA ASP A 71 -6.60 1.62 -1.94
C ASP A 71 -6.17 0.93 -3.23
N PHE A 72 -5.08 0.17 -3.16
CA PHE A 72 -4.58 -0.63 -4.29
C PHE A 72 -3.99 -1.92 -3.78
N VAL A 73 -4.11 -2.98 -4.58
CA VAL A 73 -3.34 -4.21 -4.38
C VAL A 73 -2.57 -4.42 -5.68
N CYS A 74 -1.26 -4.31 -5.62
CA CYS A 74 -0.40 -4.41 -6.81
C CYS A 74 0.23 -5.79 -6.87
N TYR A 75 0.29 -6.36 -8.08
CA TYR A 75 0.85 -7.68 -8.32
C TYR A 75 0.20 -8.78 -7.49
N ASP A 76 -1.01 -8.52 -6.98
CA ASP A 76 -1.70 -9.42 -6.07
C ASP A 76 -0.87 -9.75 -4.81
N LYS A 77 0.08 -8.89 -4.47
CA LYS A 77 1.04 -9.14 -3.39
C LYS A 77 1.21 -7.99 -2.42
N ILE A 78 1.04 -6.77 -2.88
CA ILE A 78 1.44 -5.59 -2.12
C ILE A 78 0.24 -4.67 -1.96
N ILE A 79 -0.09 -4.37 -0.70
CA ILE A 79 -1.12 -3.38 -0.42
C ILE A 79 -0.46 -2.00 -0.46
N LEU A 80 -1.09 -1.09 -1.19
CA LEU A 80 -0.62 0.27 -1.35
C LEU A 80 -1.67 1.20 -0.79
N GLU A 81 -1.27 2.05 0.16
CA GLU A 81 -2.17 3.02 0.78
C GLU A 81 -1.65 4.43 0.52
N VAL A 82 -2.56 5.29 0.13
CA VAL A 82 -2.27 6.67 -0.25
C VAL A 82 -2.86 7.62 0.78
N LYS A 83 -2.05 8.56 1.25
CA LYS A 83 -2.49 9.61 2.15
C LYS A 83 -2.09 10.96 1.58
N SER A 84 -2.80 12.00 2.02
CA SER A 84 -2.45 13.38 1.72
C SER A 84 -2.71 14.19 2.99
N VAL A 85 -1.78 14.09 3.93
CA VAL A 85 -1.90 14.68 5.26
C VAL A 85 -0.64 15.47 5.59
N SER A 86 -0.74 16.33 6.60
CA SER A 86 0.42 17.14 6.99
C SER A 86 1.57 16.28 7.47
N GLN A 87 1.27 15.16 8.12
CA GLN A 87 2.31 14.27 8.63
C GLN A 87 1.71 12.88 8.86
N LEU A 88 2.42 11.85 8.45
CA LEU A 88 2.02 10.47 8.76
C LEU A 88 2.20 10.23 10.26
N THR A 89 1.21 9.58 10.86
CA THR A 89 1.24 9.25 12.29
C THR A 89 1.45 7.77 12.48
N ASP A 90 1.75 7.38 13.73
CA ASP A 90 1.84 5.97 14.08
C ASP A 90 0.52 5.25 13.83
N GLN A 91 -0.60 5.96 13.96
CA GLN A 91 -1.92 5.38 13.70
C GLN A 91 -2.09 5.05 12.23
N HIS A 92 -1.60 5.90 11.33
CA HIS A 92 -1.63 5.58 9.90
C HIS A 92 -0.86 4.31 9.60
N LYS A 93 0.31 4.16 10.22
CA LYS A 93 1.15 2.98 10.02
C LYS A 93 0.51 1.73 10.60
N ALA A 94 -0.10 1.86 11.79
CA ALA A 94 -0.79 0.74 12.43
C ALA A 94 -1.97 0.27 11.59
N GLN A 95 -2.66 1.19 10.95
CA GLN A 95 -3.79 0.84 10.07
C GLN A 95 -3.33 -0.04 8.92
N VAL A 96 -2.22 0.33 8.27
CA VAL A 96 -1.68 -0.48 7.17
C VAL A 96 -1.23 -1.85 7.68
N ARG A 97 -0.61 -1.88 8.87
CA ARG A 97 -0.19 -3.14 9.47
C ARG A 97 -1.38 -4.06 9.69
N ASN A 98 -2.49 -3.51 10.16
CA ASN A 98 -3.71 -4.28 10.36
C ASN A 98 -4.28 -4.76 9.03
N TYR A 99 -4.26 -3.92 8.02
CA TYR A 99 -4.81 -4.27 6.71
C TYR A 99 -4.03 -5.41 6.07
N ILE A 100 -2.70 -5.36 6.09
CA ILE A 100 -1.92 -6.45 5.51
C ILE A 100 -2.10 -7.75 6.31
N GLY A 101 -2.35 -7.64 7.62
CA GLY A 101 -2.67 -8.82 8.43
C GLY A 101 -3.99 -9.46 7.99
N ILE A 102 -5.02 -8.64 7.82
CA ILE A 102 -6.35 -9.12 7.42
C ILE A 102 -6.30 -9.70 6.01
N ALA A 103 -5.59 -9.06 5.11
CA ALA A 103 -5.50 -9.48 3.71
C ALA A 103 -4.49 -10.61 3.51
N GLU A 104 -3.73 -10.95 4.54
CA GLU A 104 -2.68 -11.98 4.48
C GLU A 104 -1.65 -11.68 3.40
N LYS A 105 -1.24 -10.41 3.34
CA LYS A 105 -0.18 -9.97 2.44
C LYS A 105 1.08 -9.70 3.25
N ARG A 106 2.24 -9.86 2.60
CA ARG A 106 3.52 -9.72 3.29
C ARG A 106 3.99 -8.28 3.41
N LEU A 107 3.56 -7.42 2.50
CA LEU A 107 4.09 -6.06 2.41
C LEU A 107 2.99 -5.05 2.17
N GLY A 108 3.05 -3.96 2.91
CA GLY A 108 2.26 -2.77 2.65
C GLY A 108 3.18 -1.60 2.38
N LEU A 109 2.78 -0.74 1.47
CA LEU A 109 3.49 0.50 1.17
C LEU A 109 2.56 1.66 1.47
N LEU A 110 3.03 2.58 2.27
CA LEU A 110 2.24 3.76 2.67
C LEU A 110 2.95 4.99 2.13
N TYR A 111 2.23 5.78 1.36
CA TYR A 111 2.76 7.00 0.77
C TYR A 111 1.95 8.20 1.23
N ASN A 112 2.64 9.27 1.61
CA ASN A 112 1.99 10.54 1.88
C ASN A 112 2.35 11.52 0.76
N PHE A 113 1.41 11.77 -0.13
CA PHE A 113 1.64 12.63 -1.29
C PHE A 113 1.83 14.09 -0.92
N ASN A 114 1.53 14.46 0.33
CA ASN A 114 1.77 15.82 0.79
C ASN A 114 3.21 16.05 1.25
N ASP A 115 4.02 14.99 1.32
CA ASP A 115 5.43 15.13 1.64
C ASP A 115 6.17 15.73 0.46
N LYS A 116 7.19 16.53 0.75
CA LYS A 116 8.01 17.13 -0.28
C LYS A 116 8.77 16.05 -1.08
N PHE A 117 9.25 15.04 -0.38
CA PHE A 117 9.97 13.93 -1.00
C PHE A 117 9.15 12.66 -0.84
N MET A 118 9.03 11.91 -1.94
CA MET A 118 8.16 10.74 -1.96
C MET A 118 8.93 9.52 -1.52
N THR A 119 8.91 9.27 -0.21
CA THR A 119 9.58 8.12 0.38
C THR A 119 8.52 7.20 0.99
N PRO A 120 8.45 5.94 0.56
CA PRO A 120 7.46 5.04 1.09
C PRO A 120 7.79 4.61 2.52
N VAL A 121 6.75 4.37 3.29
CA VAL A 121 6.90 3.61 4.54
C VAL A 121 6.59 2.16 4.20
N ARG A 122 7.56 1.28 4.41
CA ARG A 122 7.42 -0.14 4.14
C ARG A 122 7.01 -0.83 5.43
N ILE A 123 5.92 -1.58 5.37
CA ILE A 123 5.39 -2.26 6.53
C ILE A 123 5.30 -3.75 6.21
N LEU A 124 5.97 -4.56 7.01
CA LEU A 124 6.02 -6.00 6.81
C LEU A 124 5.04 -6.69 7.74
N ASN A 125 4.48 -7.79 7.27
CA ASN A 125 3.59 -8.62 8.06
C ASN A 125 4.42 -9.74 8.72
N SER A 126 4.84 -9.50 9.95
CA SER A 126 5.68 -10.44 10.66
C SER A 126 4.94 -11.75 11.00
N ASN A 127 3.62 -11.68 11.10
CA ASN A 127 2.84 -12.90 11.39
C ASN A 127 2.89 -13.90 10.25
N LEU A 128 2.86 -13.40 9.02
CA LEU A 128 2.94 -14.27 7.85
C LEU A 128 4.28 -14.98 7.75
N ARG A 129 5.32 -14.33 8.25
CA ARG A 129 6.63 -14.96 8.24
C ARG A 129 6.61 -16.27 9.02
N ASN A 130 5.86 -16.29 10.12
CA ASN A 130 5.71 -17.50 10.90
C ASN A 130 4.90 -18.57 10.15
N CYS A 131 3.96 -18.16 9.34
CA CYS A 131 3.17 -19.10 8.54
C CYS A 131 4.02 -19.80 7.49
N TYR A 132 5.02 -19.10 6.97
CA TYR A 132 5.90 -19.71 5.98
C TYR A 132 7.09 -20.38 6.62
N GLY A 133 7.26 -20.13 7.83
CA GLY A 133 8.40 -20.41 8.42
C GLY A 133 8.76 -21.58 9.02
N ASN A 134 8.35 -21.57 9.12
CA ASN A 134 9.00 -22.31 9.59
C ASN A 134 8.75 -22.86 10.20
#